data_e681c3434c93296240be725f091a70b4
#
_entry.id   e681c3434c93296240be725f091a70b4
#
_cell.length_a   1.000
_cell.length_b   1.000
_cell.length_c   1.000
_cell.angle_alpha   90.00
_cell.angle_beta   90.00
_cell.angle_gamma   90.00
#
_symmetry.space_group_name_H-M   'P 1'
#
loop_
_entity.id
_entity.type
_entity.pdbx_description
1 polymer ?
#
loop_
_entity_poly.entity_id
_entity_poly.type
_entity_poly.pdbx_seq_one_letter_code
_entity_poly.pdbx_strand_id
1 'polypeptide(L)'
;MIRWGLFIGTSSGIVLGLYMWYVEMVTGKEVYTLLMNVDFIPIIGGIDWPVPLEWFFHLVISWMIGILYAYVFMRKWKETNRNRWKLAIVLTAIAASTYIPLTIFAIKETPALTDWTAILYWLIGHVLYAITLKKSYDRFY
;
A
#
# COMPACT_ATOMS: atom_id res chain seq x y z
N MET A 1 20.08 -6.53 -1.55
CA MET A 1 19.01 -6.17 -0.60
C MET A 1 18.15 -5.01 -1.11
N ILE A 2 18.65 -3.76 -1.18
CA ILE A 2 17.85 -2.58 -1.57
C ILE A 2 17.19 -2.76 -2.95
N ARG A 3 17.93 -3.18 -3.98
CA ARG A 3 17.38 -3.39 -5.33
C ARG A 3 16.19 -4.36 -5.34
N TRP A 4 16.27 -5.43 -4.57
CA TRP A 4 15.19 -6.41 -4.44
C TRP A 4 14.00 -5.85 -3.67
N GLY A 5 14.26 -5.13 -2.58
CA GLY A 5 13.22 -4.42 -1.84
C GLY A 5 12.48 -3.40 -2.69
N LEU A 6 13.20 -2.63 -3.52
CA LEU A 6 12.58 -1.71 -4.48
C LEU A 6 11.71 -2.45 -5.51
N PHE A 7 12.20 -3.56 -6.07
CA PHE A 7 11.41 -4.35 -7.02
C PHE A 7 10.12 -4.90 -6.38
N ILE A 8 10.25 -5.50 -5.19
CA ILE A 8 9.12 -6.04 -4.43
C ILE A 8 8.11 -4.94 -4.12
N GLY A 9 8.58 -3.79 -3.62
CA GLY A 9 7.74 -2.63 -3.34
C GLY A 9 7.07 -2.07 -4.60
N THR A 10 7.81 -1.93 -5.70
CA THR A 10 7.25 -1.44 -6.97
C THR A 10 6.14 -2.36 -7.46
N SER A 11 6.40 -3.67 -7.52
CA SER A 11 5.40 -4.65 -7.97
C SER A 11 4.13 -4.63 -7.14
N SER A 12 4.28 -4.61 -5.80
CA SER A 12 3.14 -4.61 -4.87
C SER A 12 2.38 -3.28 -4.90
N GLY A 13 3.11 -2.16 -4.95
CA GLY A 13 2.52 -0.82 -5.00
C GLY A 13 1.74 -0.58 -6.29
N ILE A 14 2.26 -1.03 -7.44
CA ILE A 14 1.55 -0.93 -8.72
C ILE A 14 0.27 -1.77 -8.69
N VAL A 15 0.33 -3.00 -8.21
CA VAL A 15 -0.87 -3.86 -8.13
C VAL A 15 -1.94 -3.22 -7.25
N LEU A 16 -1.58 -2.71 -6.08
CA LEU A 16 -2.52 -2.02 -5.18
C LEU A 16 -3.09 -0.76 -5.82
N GLY A 17 -2.24 0.11 -6.37
CA GLY A 17 -2.67 1.36 -6.98
C GLY A 17 -3.59 1.15 -8.18
N LEU A 18 -3.26 0.21 -9.08
CA LEU A 18 -4.11 -0.11 -10.23
C LEU A 18 -5.44 -0.75 -9.82
N TYR A 19 -5.44 -1.62 -8.80
CA TYR A 19 -6.67 -2.19 -8.27
C TYR A 19 -7.58 -1.10 -7.68
N MET A 20 -7.06 -0.20 -6.86
CA MET A 20 -7.85 0.89 -6.27
C MET A 20 -8.38 1.85 -7.34
N TRP A 21 -7.56 2.18 -8.32
CA TRP A 21 -7.97 2.98 -9.47
C TRP A 21 -9.13 2.33 -10.23
N TYR A 22 -9.03 1.03 -10.52
CA TYR A 22 -10.10 0.29 -11.19
C TYR A 22 -11.40 0.28 -10.38
N VAL A 23 -11.30 0.02 -9.07
CA VAL A 23 -12.47 0.02 -8.18
C VAL A 23 -13.15 1.38 -8.17
N GLU A 24 -12.40 2.46 -8.02
CA GLU A 24 -12.95 3.83 -8.02
C GLU A 24 -13.61 4.17 -9.37
N MET A 25 -12.98 3.80 -10.47
CA MET A 25 -13.54 4.01 -11.82
C MET A 25 -14.88 3.30 -12.03
N VAL A 26 -15.01 2.07 -11.51
CA VAL A 26 -16.22 1.24 -11.73
C VAL A 26 -17.32 1.52 -10.72
N THR A 27 -16.97 1.81 -9.47
CA THR A 27 -17.93 1.90 -8.36
C THR A 27 -18.21 3.33 -7.90
N GLY A 28 -17.33 4.27 -8.24
CA GLY A 28 -17.37 5.64 -7.72
C GLY A 28 -16.94 5.75 -6.24
N LYS A 29 -16.45 4.66 -5.62
CA LYS A 29 -15.92 4.69 -4.25
C LYS A 29 -14.48 5.20 -4.27
N GLU A 30 -14.23 6.31 -3.62
CA GLU A 30 -12.99 7.11 -3.71
C GLU A 30 -11.80 6.48 -2.98
N VAL A 31 -11.63 5.16 -3.12
CA VAL A 31 -10.55 4.39 -2.48
C VAL A 31 -9.19 4.64 -3.11
N TYR A 32 -9.13 4.93 -4.41
CA TYR A 32 -7.90 5.35 -5.08
C TYR A 32 -7.49 6.76 -4.64
N THR A 33 -8.44 7.67 -4.58
CA THR A 33 -8.24 9.03 -4.06
C THR A 33 -7.71 8.96 -2.63
N LEU A 34 -8.25 8.10 -1.78
CA LEU A 34 -7.77 7.88 -0.42
C LEU A 34 -6.34 7.33 -0.39
N LEU A 35 -6.03 6.33 -1.24
CA LEU A 35 -4.69 5.71 -1.30
C LEU A 35 -3.60 6.71 -1.71
N MET A 36 -3.90 7.59 -2.66
CA MET A 36 -2.96 8.57 -3.20
C MET A 36 -2.92 9.86 -2.38
N ASN A 37 -3.76 9.96 -1.34
CA ASN A 37 -3.89 11.19 -0.56
C ASN A 37 -2.66 11.45 0.32
N VAL A 38 -2.14 12.67 0.22
CA VAL A 38 -1.02 13.19 1.03
C VAL A 38 -1.39 14.42 1.86
N ASP A 39 -2.69 14.74 1.95
CA ASP A 39 -3.22 15.94 2.64
C ASP A 39 -2.81 15.99 4.11
N PHE A 40 -2.60 14.84 4.73
CA PHE A 40 -2.21 14.72 6.13
C PHE A 40 -0.77 15.13 6.42
N ILE A 41 0.06 15.32 5.38
CA ILE A 41 1.46 15.71 5.55
C ILE A 41 1.54 17.24 5.65
N PRO A 42 2.02 17.80 6.78
CA PRO A 42 2.22 19.24 6.91
C PRO A 42 3.10 19.79 5.79
N ILE A 43 2.82 20.99 5.33
CA ILE A 43 3.55 21.73 4.25
C ILE A 43 3.17 21.24 2.85
N ILE A 44 3.20 19.93 2.58
CA ILE A 44 2.91 19.40 1.24
C ILE A 44 1.45 19.01 1.03
N GLY A 45 0.69 18.79 2.09
CA GLY A 45 -0.71 18.35 2.02
C GLY A 45 -1.68 19.37 1.43
N GLY A 46 -1.35 20.67 1.48
CA GLY A 46 -2.15 21.73 0.89
C GLY A 46 -1.89 22.01 -0.61
N ILE A 47 -1.05 21.20 -1.25
CA ILE A 47 -0.65 21.37 -2.66
C ILE A 47 -1.41 20.35 -3.51
N ASP A 48 -2.00 20.81 -4.62
CA ASP A 48 -2.58 19.91 -5.63
C ASP A 48 -1.46 19.30 -6.48
N TRP A 49 -1.08 18.08 -6.11
CA TRP A 49 -0.03 17.35 -6.78
C TRP A 49 -0.52 16.74 -8.10
N PRO A 50 0.28 16.77 -9.17
CA PRO A 50 -0.04 16.03 -10.38
C PRO A 50 0.05 14.51 -10.12
N VAL A 51 -0.78 13.75 -10.83
CA VAL A 51 -0.91 12.28 -10.69
C VAL A 51 0.42 11.53 -10.62
N PRO A 52 1.45 11.83 -11.45
CA PRO A 52 2.73 11.12 -11.35
C PRO A 52 3.44 11.30 -9.99
N LEU A 53 3.27 12.45 -9.33
CA LEU A 53 3.87 12.69 -8.01
C LEU A 53 3.06 12.02 -6.90
N GLU A 54 1.75 11.94 -7.00
CA GLU A 54 0.93 11.16 -6.07
C GLU A 54 1.33 9.67 -6.13
N TRP A 55 1.51 9.12 -7.33
CA TRP A 55 2.04 7.77 -7.52
C TRP A 55 3.45 7.61 -6.96
N PHE A 56 4.31 8.60 -7.12
CA PHE A 56 5.66 8.56 -6.54
C PHE A 56 5.60 8.48 -5.01
N PHE A 57 4.78 9.28 -4.35
CA PHE A 57 4.62 9.21 -2.89
C PHE A 57 4.09 7.85 -2.45
N HIS A 58 3.09 7.31 -3.13
CA HIS A 58 2.58 5.96 -2.86
C HIS A 58 3.68 4.89 -3.01
N LEU A 59 4.46 4.96 -4.09
CA LEU A 59 5.55 4.01 -4.32
C LEU A 59 6.68 4.14 -3.29
N VAL A 60 6.97 5.33 -2.79
CA VAL A 60 7.97 5.53 -1.71
C VAL A 60 7.56 4.72 -0.47
N ILE A 61 6.31 4.79 -0.05
CA ILE A 61 5.81 3.98 1.09
C ILE A 61 5.92 2.49 0.77
N SER A 62 5.53 2.08 -0.43
CA SER A 62 5.63 0.69 -0.85
C SER A 62 7.08 0.18 -0.93
N TRP A 63 8.02 1.03 -1.34
CA TRP A 63 9.46 0.71 -1.31
C TRP A 63 9.98 0.53 0.12
N MET A 64 9.58 1.36 1.05
CA MET A 64 9.93 1.20 2.47
C MET A 64 9.46 -0.16 2.99
N ILE A 65 8.22 -0.56 2.68
CA ILE A 65 7.66 -1.86 3.06
C ILE A 65 8.43 -3.00 2.38
N GLY A 66 8.70 -2.91 1.08
CA GLY A 66 9.43 -3.92 0.32
C GLY A 66 10.88 -4.11 0.79
N ILE A 67 11.56 -3.00 1.10
CA ILE A 67 12.94 -3.03 1.65
C ILE A 67 12.93 -3.65 3.05
N LEU A 68 11.98 -3.26 3.90
CA LEU A 68 11.85 -3.82 5.25
C LEU A 68 11.57 -5.33 5.20
N TYR A 69 10.67 -5.75 4.29
CA TYR A 69 10.36 -7.17 4.07
C TYR A 69 11.60 -7.97 3.68
N ALA A 70 12.35 -7.50 2.69
CA ALA A 70 13.59 -8.15 2.26
C ALA A 70 14.66 -8.14 3.37
N TYR A 71 14.80 -7.04 4.10
CA TYR A 71 15.78 -6.89 5.18
C TYR A 71 15.57 -7.90 6.31
N VAL A 72 14.32 -8.10 6.72
CA VAL A 72 13.98 -9.01 7.83
C VAL A 72 14.44 -10.44 7.53
N PHE A 73 14.20 -10.94 6.31
CA PHE A 73 14.62 -12.30 5.95
C PHE A 73 16.12 -12.43 5.73
N MET A 74 16.74 -11.42 5.13
CA MET A 74 18.19 -11.46 4.90
C MET A 74 19.04 -11.36 6.19
N ARG A 75 18.48 -10.84 7.28
CA ARG A 75 19.25 -10.47 8.48
C ARG A 75 18.71 -11.03 9.79
N LYS A 76 17.43 -11.29 9.91
CA LYS A 76 16.79 -11.48 11.23
C LYS A 76 16.01 -12.78 11.38
N TRP A 77 15.29 -13.21 10.39
CA TRP A 77 14.35 -14.33 10.52
C TRP A 77 14.75 -15.53 9.69
N LYS A 78 14.50 -16.72 10.27
CA LYS A 78 14.58 -17.95 9.51
C LYS A 78 13.58 -17.90 8.35
N GLU A 79 14.11 -18.14 7.16
CA GLU A 79 13.35 -18.06 5.93
C GLU A 79 12.53 -19.34 5.73
N THR A 80 11.26 -19.28 6.10
CA THR A 80 10.27 -20.33 5.86
C THR A 80 9.06 -19.73 5.15
N ASN A 81 8.35 -20.53 4.37
CA ASN A 81 7.12 -20.08 3.70
C ASN A 81 6.10 -19.50 4.69
N ARG A 82 5.99 -20.10 5.89
CA ARG A 82 5.12 -19.62 6.96
C ARG A 82 5.52 -18.22 7.44
N ASN A 83 6.81 -17.98 7.64
CA ASN A 83 7.31 -16.68 8.11
C ASN A 83 7.17 -15.60 7.04
N ARG A 84 7.35 -15.94 5.76
CA ARG A 84 7.11 -15.01 4.64
C ARG A 84 5.67 -14.53 4.62
N TRP A 85 4.69 -15.43 4.76
CA TRP A 85 3.29 -15.05 4.87
C TRP A 85 2.99 -14.21 6.12
N LYS A 86 3.53 -14.62 7.28
CA LYS A 86 3.32 -13.85 8.52
C LYS A 86 3.79 -12.41 8.38
N LEU A 87 4.99 -12.20 7.88
CA LEU A 87 5.53 -10.85 7.72
C LEU A 87 4.75 -10.04 6.67
N ALA A 88 4.39 -10.66 5.54
CA ALA A 88 3.57 -9.98 4.52
C ALA A 88 2.24 -9.52 5.11
N ILE A 89 1.54 -10.39 5.85
CA ILE A 89 0.26 -10.06 6.47
C ILE A 89 0.43 -8.95 7.52
N VAL A 90 1.44 -9.03 8.39
CA VAL A 90 1.65 -8.02 9.44
C VAL A 90 1.93 -6.65 8.83
N LEU A 91 2.87 -6.55 7.89
CA LEU A 91 3.21 -5.27 7.25
C LEU A 91 2.01 -4.69 6.48
N THR A 92 1.28 -5.56 5.79
CA THR A 92 0.09 -5.14 5.04
C THR A 92 -1.07 -4.75 5.96
N ALA A 93 -1.26 -5.43 7.08
CA ALA A 93 -2.27 -5.05 8.07
C ALA A 93 -2.00 -3.67 8.67
N ILE A 94 -0.73 -3.35 8.94
CA ILE A 94 -0.32 -2.01 9.38
C ILE A 94 -0.64 -0.99 8.28
N ALA A 95 -0.29 -1.27 7.03
CA ALA A 95 -0.61 -0.40 5.90
C ALA A 95 -2.13 -0.24 5.73
N ALA A 96 -2.91 -1.33 5.82
CA ALA A 96 -4.37 -1.27 5.69
C ALA A 96 -5.03 -0.44 6.81
N SER A 97 -4.47 -0.46 8.02
CA SER A 97 -4.98 0.33 9.15
C SER A 97 -4.90 1.85 8.93
N THR A 98 -4.09 2.29 7.97
CA THR A 98 -4.00 3.71 7.59
C THR A 98 -5.29 4.26 6.98
N TYR A 99 -6.24 3.41 6.59
CA TYR A 99 -7.59 3.85 6.19
C TYR A 99 -8.18 4.86 7.18
N ILE A 100 -8.05 4.59 8.47
CA ILE A 100 -8.61 5.44 9.52
C ILE A 100 -7.97 6.83 9.56
N PRO A 101 -6.65 6.98 9.78
CA PRO A 101 -6.04 8.30 9.81
C PRO A 101 -6.10 9.02 8.46
N LEU A 102 -5.97 8.33 7.34
CA LEU A 102 -6.08 8.95 6.02
C LEU A 102 -7.48 9.55 5.81
N THR A 103 -8.54 8.85 6.20
CA THR A 103 -9.91 9.36 6.11
C THR A 103 -10.14 10.56 7.05
N ILE A 104 -9.62 10.50 8.29
CA ILE A 104 -9.82 11.56 9.28
C ILE A 104 -9.11 12.86 8.87
N PHE A 105 -7.91 12.76 8.32
CA PHE A 105 -7.08 13.91 7.97
C PHE A 105 -7.20 14.35 6.50
N ALA A 106 -8.04 13.68 5.72
CA ALA A 106 -8.25 14.04 4.32
C ALA A 106 -8.91 15.42 4.20
N ILE A 107 -8.37 16.24 3.32
CA ILE A 107 -8.98 17.49 2.85
C ILE A 107 -9.83 17.20 1.60
N LYS A 108 -9.33 16.31 0.73
CA LYS A 108 -10.07 15.82 -0.43
C LYS A 108 -11.25 14.95 0.01
N GLU A 109 -12.24 14.87 -0.85
CA GLU A 109 -13.38 13.99 -0.66
C GLU A 109 -12.90 12.53 -0.68
N THR A 110 -13.20 11.79 0.40
CA THR A 110 -12.81 10.40 0.61
C THR A 110 -13.97 9.62 1.20
N PRO A 111 -13.95 8.26 1.13
CA PRO A 111 -15.01 7.46 1.73
C PRO A 111 -15.12 7.71 3.24
N ALA A 112 -16.34 7.66 3.76
CA ALA A 112 -16.57 7.79 5.20
C ALA A 112 -15.95 6.61 5.99
N LEU A 113 -15.65 6.86 7.27
CA LEU A 113 -15.17 5.79 8.18
C LEU A 113 -16.17 4.62 8.32
N THR A 114 -17.44 4.88 8.04
CA THR A 114 -18.53 3.89 8.13
C THR A 114 -18.95 3.34 6.76
N ASP A 115 -18.23 3.68 5.69
CA ASP A 115 -18.48 3.11 4.36
C ASP A 115 -17.92 1.70 4.25
N TRP A 116 -18.70 0.70 4.71
CA TRP A 116 -18.31 -0.70 4.73
C TRP A 116 -17.92 -1.25 3.35
N THR A 117 -18.53 -0.75 2.29
CA THR A 117 -18.20 -1.16 0.92
C THR A 117 -16.81 -0.66 0.52
N ALA A 118 -16.50 0.59 0.80
CA ALA A 118 -15.17 1.14 0.57
C ALA A 118 -14.10 0.42 1.41
N ILE A 119 -14.40 0.15 2.69
CA ILE A 119 -13.53 -0.62 3.58
C ILE A 119 -13.27 -2.03 3.02
N LEU A 120 -14.29 -2.70 2.51
CA LEU A 120 -14.13 -4.02 1.90
C LEU A 120 -13.20 -3.97 0.68
N TYR A 121 -13.39 -3.01 -0.22
CA TYR A 121 -12.49 -2.84 -1.37
C TYR A 121 -11.06 -2.51 -0.95
N TRP A 122 -10.90 -1.67 0.07
CA TRP A 122 -9.61 -1.34 0.65
C TRP A 122 -8.88 -2.58 1.18
N LEU A 123 -9.59 -3.42 1.93
CA LEU A 123 -9.03 -4.66 2.47
C LEU A 123 -8.67 -5.67 1.36
N ILE A 124 -9.52 -5.84 0.35
CA ILE A 124 -9.22 -6.70 -0.80
C ILE A 124 -7.94 -6.25 -1.51
N GLY A 125 -7.80 -4.95 -1.76
CA GLY A 125 -6.58 -4.40 -2.36
C GLY A 125 -5.33 -4.69 -1.53
N HIS A 126 -5.43 -4.57 -0.22
CA HIS A 126 -4.31 -4.87 0.68
C HIS A 126 -4.01 -6.38 0.76
N VAL A 127 -5.01 -7.26 0.61
CA VAL A 127 -4.77 -8.71 0.46
C VAL A 127 -3.99 -8.98 -0.83
N LEU A 128 -4.35 -8.35 -1.95
CA LEU A 128 -3.61 -8.46 -3.21
C LEU A 128 -2.17 -7.93 -3.06
N TYR A 129 -1.99 -6.85 -2.31
CA TYR A 129 -0.67 -6.33 -1.96
C TYR A 129 0.17 -7.35 -1.20
N ALA A 130 -0.36 -7.98 -0.15
CA ALA A 130 0.33 -9.00 0.63
C ALA A 130 0.74 -10.22 -0.21
N ILE A 131 -0.16 -10.67 -1.09
CA ILE A 131 0.11 -11.78 -2.02
C ILE A 131 1.25 -11.41 -2.96
N THR A 132 1.20 -10.20 -3.53
CA THR A 132 2.22 -9.74 -4.47
C THR A 132 3.56 -9.53 -3.78
N LEU A 133 3.56 -8.97 -2.56
CA LEU A 133 4.75 -8.77 -1.74
C LEU A 133 5.49 -10.11 -1.53
N LYS A 134 4.77 -11.12 -1.08
CA LYS A 134 5.33 -12.46 -0.84
C LYS A 134 5.77 -13.13 -2.15
N LYS A 135 4.94 -13.13 -3.19
CA LYS A 135 5.26 -13.77 -4.47
C LYS A 135 6.43 -13.12 -5.19
N SER A 136 6.54 -11.79 -5.13
CA SER A 136 7.67 -11.07 -5.71
C SER A 136 8.98 -11.39 -5.00
N TYR A 137 8.94 -11.60 -3.69
CA TYR A 137 10.09 -12.07 -2.93
C TYR A 137 10.47 -13.51 -3.33
N ASP A 138 9.50 -14.43 -3.38
CA ASP A 138 9.73 -15.84 -3.73
C ASP A 138 10.36 -16.05 -5.11
N ARG A 139 10.21 -15.07 -6.01
CA ARG A 139 10.79 -15.16 -7.35
C ARG A 139 12.32 -15.05 -7.34
N PHE A 140 12.88 -14.47 -6.29
CA PHE A 140 14.32 -14.17 -6.20
C PHE A 140 15.05 -14.94 -5.11
N TYR A 141 14.32 -15.63 -4.26
CA TYR A 141 14.80 -16.39 -3.11
C TYR A 141 14.04 -17.70 -2.96
#